data_0abb018f8b23950a9592437af137f975
#
_entry.id   0abb018f8b23950a9592437af137f975
#
_cell.length_a   1.000
_cell.length_b   1.000
_cell.length_c   1.000
_cell.angle_alpha   90.00
_cell.angle_beta   90.00
_cell.angle_gamma   90.00
#
_symmetry.space_group_name_H-M   'P 1'
#
loop_
_entity.id
_entity.type
_entity.pdbx_description
1 polymer ?
#
loop_
_entity_poly.entity_id
_entity_poly.type
_entity_poly.pdbx_seq_one_letter_code
_entity_poly.pdbx_strand_id
1 'polypeptide(L)'
;LRANGREQPVEGALLGIKRNVEECRHLAKMTVELSPASSTLALLDGSLILWGLVSPDYPEFVTQALLNKGFLHYLDEMRRLKSRLGVASYISLPRSTDVINALRVAICPHEAPDCDRYCDKISRGKRNCDSVAGITDRELFFNLLDKGERSALFISQSSIVKKYYGVHRVHFFYLKVDDEIARIEIPEWVAMDESRLSLVHALILDQCRRGQGYPVALAEAHEQAVISSAARE
;
A
#
# COMPACT_ATOMS: atom_id res chain seq x y z
N LEU A 1 -4.04 21.67 -11.63
CA LEU A 1 -2.98 22.15 -10.72
C LEU A 1 -2.23 23.31 -11.36
N ARG A 2 -1.94 24.36 -10.59
CA ARG A 2 -1.23 25.55 -11.08
C ARG A 2 -0.06 25.88 -10.16
N ALA A 3 1.09 26.18 -10.76
CA ALA A 3 2.25 26.72 -10.02
C ALA A 3 3.17 27.48 -10.98
N ASN A 4 3.64 28.67 -10.57
CA ASN A 4 4.62 29.49 -11.30
C ASN A 4 4.30 29.69 -12.80
N GLY A 5 3.04 29.98 -13.11
CA GLY A 5 2.58 30.17 -14.50
C GLY A 5 2.44 28.88 -15.33
N ARG A 6 2.70 27.71 -14.73
CA ARG A 6 2.47 26.40 -15.35
C ARG A 6 1.15 25.83 -14.89
N GLU A 7 0.45 25.15 -15.77
CA GLU A 7 -0.82 24.50 -15.52
C GLU A 7 -0.76 23.03 -15.94
N GLN A 8 -1.29 22.14 -15.09
CA GLN A 8 -1.44 20.72 -15.37
C GLN A 8 -2.91 20.34 -15.16
N PRO A 9 -3.63 19.92 -16.22
CA PRO A 9 -4.98 19.36 -16.06
C PRO A 9 -5.00 18.16 -15.14
N VAL A 10 -6.06 18.02 -14.36
CA VAL A 10 -6.28 16.85 -13.48
C VAL A 10 -7.24 15.91 -14.17
N GLU A 11 -6.70 15.04 -15.00
CA GLU A 11 -7.45 14.07 -15.80
C GLU A 11 -6.71 12.73 -15.85
N GLY A 12 -7.36 11.68 -16.34
CA GLY A 12 -6.76 10.36 -16.46
C GLY A 12 -6.16 9.86 -15.15
N ALA A 13 -4.89 9.45 -15.18
CA ALA A 13 -4.18 8.92 -14.01
C ALA A 13 -4.08 9.94 -12.87
N LEU A 14 -3.93 11.26 -13.16
CA LEU A 14 -3.87 12.30 -12.13
C LEU A 14 -5.19 12.45 -11.37
N LEU A 15 -6.33 12.18 -12.01
CA LEU A 15 -7.62 12.19 -11.33
C LEU A 15 -7.71 11.10 -10.28
N GLY A 16 -7.22 9.89 -10.59
CA GLY A 16 -7.12 8.79 -9.63
C GLY A 16 -6.21 9.14 -8.45
N ILE A 17 -5.04 9.72 -8.72
CA ILE A 17 -4.12 10.18 -7.66
C ILE A 17 -4.77 11.27 -6.79
N LYS A 18 -5.45 12.24 -7.42
CA LYS A 18 -6.16 13.30 -6.69
C LYS A 18 -7.26 12.74 -5.80
N ARG A 19 -7.98 11.71 -6.27
CA ARG A 19 -8.97 10.99 -5.46
C ARG A 19 -8.33 10.37 -4.22
N ASN A 20 -7.23 9.62 -4.38
CA ASN A 20 -6.52 9.01 -3.24
C ASN A 20 -6.05 10.07 -2.22
N VAL A 21 -5.61 11.24 -2.70
CA VAL A 21 -5.23 12.36 -1.82
C VAL A 21 -6.45 12.88 -1.04
N GLU A 22 -7.60 13.04 -1.70
CA GLU A 22 -8.83 13.50 -1.04
C GLU A 22 -9.38 12.48 -0.05
N GLU A 23 -9.33 11.19 -0.38
CA GLU A 23 -9.70 10.11 0.54
C GLU A 23 -8.82 10.15 1.79
N CYS A 24 -7.49 10.26 1.64
CA CYS A 24 -6.56 10.40 2.76
C CYS A 24 -6.84 11.67 3.59
N ARG A 25 -7.19 12.80 2.93
CA ARG A 25 -7.57 14.05 3.58
C ARG A 25 -8.82 13.89 4.44
N HIS A 26 -9.85 13.26 3.89
CA HIS A 26 -11.10 13.02 4.63
C HIS A 26 -10.86 12.08 5.81
N LEU A 27 -10.09 11.02 5.61
CA LEU A 27 -9.73 10.08 6.66
C LEU A 27 -8.96 10.78 7.80
N ALA A 28 -7.99 11.64 7.49
CA ALA A 28 -7.27 12.43 8.48
C ALA A 28 -8.21 13.34 9.29
N LYS A 29 -9.17 14.01 8.64
CA LYS A 29 -10.18 14.83 9.34
C LYS A 29 -11.04 14.00 10.29
N MET A 30 -11.54 12.86 9.82
CA MET A 30 -12.35 11.96 10.65
C MET A 30 -11.59 11.48 11.89
N THR A 31 -10.29 11.19 11.77
CA THR A 31 -9.48 10.74 12.90
C THR A 31 -9.28 11.79 13.98
N VAL A 32 -9.32 13.08 13.63
CA VAL A 32 -9.26 14.19 14.62
C VAL A 32 -10.53 14.28 15.46
N GLU A 33 -11.68 13.90 14.88
CA GLU A 33 -12.99 13.99 15.55
C GLU A 33 -13.24 12.81 16.49
N LEU A 34 -12.42 11.77 16.44
CA LEU A 34 -12.58 10.56 17.24
C LEU A 34 -12.09 10.76 18.67
N SER A 35 -12.73 10.03 19.60
CA SER A 35 -12.30 10.04 21.01
C SER A 35 -10.86 9.56 21.16
N PRO A 36 -9.98 10.30 21.87
CA PRO A 36 -8.61 9.89 22.13
C PRO A 36 -8.49 8.56 22.91
N ALA A 37 -9.56 8.13 23.57
CA ALA A 37 -9.61 6.89 24.35
C ALA A 37 -9.84 5.64 23.49
N SER A 38 -10.32 5.79 22.25
CA SER A 38 -10.68 4.68 21.39
C SER A 38 -9.49 4.20 20.57
N SER A 39 -9.26 2.88 20.54
CA SER A 39 -8.34 2.26 19.58
C SER A 39 -8.93 2.35 18.19
N THR A 40 -8.22 2.97 17.27
CA THR A 40 -8.74 3.34 15.95
C THR A 40 -7.81 2.84 14.86
N LEU A 41 -8.39 2.42 13.75
CA LEU A 41 -7.69 2.11 12.51
C LEU A 41 -8.21 3.06 11.41
N ALA A 42 -7.31 3.85 10.86
CA ALA A 42 -7.53 4.55 9.60
C ALA A 42 -7.13 3.63 8.45
N LEU A 43 -8.11 3.18 7.68
CA LEU A 43 -7.92 2.20 6.62
C LEU A 43 -8.25 2.81 5.26
N LEU A 44 -7.28 2.78 4.34
CA LEU A 44 -7.44 3.20 2.95
C LEU A 44 -7.65 1.97 2.06
N ASP A 45 -8.46 2.10 1.03
CA ASP A 45 -8.58 1.11 -0.04
C ASP A 45 -7.46 1.30 -1.08
N GLY A 46 -6.78 0.22 -1.44
CA GLY A 46 -5.67 0.23 -2.38
C GLY A 46 -4.30 0.51 -1.74
N SER A 47 -3.40 1.18 -2.46
CA SER A 47 -1.99 1.34 -2.04
C SER A 47 -1.72 2.67 -1.34
N LEU A 48 -0.87 2.65 -0.31
CA LEU A 48 -0.25 3.86 0.26
C LEU A 48 0.76 4.51 -0.69
N ILE A 49 1.16 3.80 -1.75
CA ILE A 49 2.13 4.31 -2.72
C ILE A 49 1.38 4.92 -3.89
N LEU A 50 1.57 6.20 -4.14
CA LEU A 50 0.98 6.89 -5.28
C LEU A 50 1.76 6.56 -6.58
N TRP A 51 1.61 5.31 -7.03
CA TRP A 51 2.34 4.73 -8.17
C TRP A 51 2.29 5.59 -9.45
N GLY A 52 1.17 6.25 -9.69
CA GLY A 52 1.00 7.10 -10.86
C GLY A 52 1.93 8.32 -10.90
N LEU A 53 2.59 8.68 -9.78
CA LEU A 53 3.60 9.75 -9.73
C LEU A 53 5.03 9.25 -9.99
N VAL A 54 5.21 7.95 -10.22
CA VAL A 54 6.54 7.38 -10.56
C VAL A 54 6.95 7.75 -11.99
N SER A 55 5.98 8.05 -12.87
CA SER A 55 6.26 8.45 -14.25
C SER A 55 7.05 9.77 -14.29
N PRO A 56 8.10 9.86 -15.12
CA PRO A 56 8.85 11.09 -15.33
C PRO A 56 8.04 12.20 -16.04
N ASP A 57 6.81 11.89 -16.48
CA ASP A 57 6.00 12.76 -17.32
C ASP A 57 5.35 13.93 -16.58
N TYR A 58 5.34 13.89 -15.24
CA TYR A 58 4.75 14.96 -14.44
C TYR A 58 5.79 15.96 -13.94
N PRO A 59 5.52 17.28 -14.13
CA PRO A 59 6.37 18.33 -13.57
C PRO A 59 6.47 18.21 -12.04
N GLU A 60 7.62 18.60 -11.49
CA GLU A 60 7.91 18.52 -10.04
C GLU A 60 6.83 19.19 -9.17
N PHE A 61 6.21 20.29 -9.64
CA PHE A 61 5.16 20.96 -8.87
C PHE A 61 3.91 20.09 -8.67
N VAL A 62 3.64 19.13 -9.57
CA VAL A 62 2.54 18.16 -9.43
C VAL A 62 2.84 17.19 -8.29
N THR A 63 4.06 16.65 -8.26
CA THR A 63 4.53 15.80 -7.15
C THR A 63 4.52 16.55 -5.83
N GLN A 64 4.98 17.80 -5.81
CA GLN A 64 4.93 18.64 -4.62
C GLN A 64 3.50 18.89 -4.13
N ALA A 65 2.56 19.15 -5.03
CA ALA A 65 1.18 19.43 -4.66
C ALA A 65 0.43 18.19 -4.18
N LEU A 66 0.52 17.07 -4.92
CA LEU A 66 -0.27 15.87 -4.64
C LEU A 66 0.38 14.97 -3.59
N LEU A 67 1.69 14.80 -3.65
CA LEU A 67 2.39 13.93 -2.71
C LEU A 67 2.78 14.68 -1.44
N ASN A 68 3.67 15.66 -1.51
CA ASN A 68 4.27 16.26 -0.31
C ASN A 68 3.28 17.13 0.48
N LYS A 69 2.57 18.06 -0.20
CA LYS A 69 1.58 18.97 0.42
C LYS A 69 0.19 18.34 0.50
N GLY A 70 -0.02 17.20 -0.15
CA GLY A 70 -1.25 16.41 -0.14
C GLY A 70 -1.09 15.17 0.71
N PHE A 71 -0.87 14.03 0.10
CA PHE A 71 -0.95 12.71 0.72
C PHE A 71 -0.06 12.55 1.96
N LEU A 72 1.23 12.89 1.87
CA LEU A 72 2.16 12.75 3.00
C LEU A 72 1.86 13.74 4.13
N HIS A 73 1.34 14.92 3.80
CA HIS A 73 0.89 15.89 4.80
C HIS A 73 -0.25 15.30 5.65
N TYR A 74 -1.25 14.67 5.04
CA TYR A 74 -2.36 14.05 5.77
C TYR A 74 -1.93 12.81 6.55
N LEU A 75 -0.99 12.02 6.03
CA LEU A 75 -0.36 10.96 6.81
C LEU A 75 0.39 11.51 8.04
N ASP A 76 1.03 12.67 7.93
CA ASP A 76 1.73 13.32 9.05
C ASP A 76 0.74 13.89 10.09
N GLU A 77 -0.41 14.40 9.66
CA GLU A 77 -1.49 14.78 10.58
C GLU A 77 -1.95 13.58 11.41
N MET A 78 -2.23 12.44 10.77
CA MET A 78 -2.61 11.20 11.46
C MET A 78 -1.50 10.68 12.37
N ARG A 79 -0.22 10.78 11.96
CA ARG A 79 0.92 10.39 12.78
C ARG A 79 1.02 11.16 14.09
N ARG A 80 0.62 12.43 14.07
CA ARG A 80 0.63 13.30 15.27
C ARG A 80 -0.47 12.94 16.27
N LEU A 81 -1.52 12.28 15.83
CA LEU A 81 -2.58 11.76 16.70
C LEU A 81 -2.07 10.52 17.43
N LYS A 82 -1.49 10.72 18.61
CA LYS A 82 -0.70 9.72 19.33
C LYS A 82 -1.53 8.54 19.89
N SER A 83 -0.82 7.50 20.13
CA SER A 83 -0.93 6.30 20.97
C SER A 83 -1.93 5.21 20.56
N ARG A 84 -3.07 5.48 19.95
CA ARG A 84 -4.11 4.47 19.66
C ARG A 84 -4.61 4.47 18.21
N LEU A 85 -3.93 5.19 17.33
CA LEU A 85 -4.24 5.23 15.92
C LEU A 85 -3.25 4.37 15.13
N GLY A 86 -3.77 3.35 14.45
CA GLY A 86 -3.09 2.66 13.37
C GLY A 86 -3.50 3.27 12.03
N VAL A 87 -2.57 3.31 11.08
CA VAL A 87 -2.85 3.66 9.67
C VAL A 87 -2.40 2.52 8.81
N ALA A 88 -3.27 2.07 7.93
CA ALA A 88 -2.97 1.01 6.96
C ALA A 88 -3.72 1.22 5.65
N SER A 89 -3.29 0.53 4.62
CA SER A 89 -4.10 0.29 3.44
C SER A 89 -4.31 -1.20 3.21
N TYR A 90 -5.40 -1.53 2.54
CA TYR A 90 -5.82 -2.89 2.24
C TYR A 90 -5.85 -3.10 0.73
N ILE A 91 -5.09 -4.07 0.25
CA ILE A 91 -5.06 -4.45 -1.16
C ILE A 91 -5.55 -5.90 -1.26
N SER A 92 -6.77 -6.08 -1.74
CA SER A 92 -7.32 -7.39 -2.06
C SER A 92 -6.65 -7.96 -3.32
N LEU A 93 -6.51 -9.28 -3.38
CA LEU A 93 -5.98 -10.00 -4.55
C LEU A 93 -4.68 -9.38 -5.12
N PRO A 94 -3.63 -9.18 -4.28
CA PRO A 94 -2.40 -8.53 -4.74
C PRO A 94 -1.73 -9.33 -5.86
N ARG A 95 -1.25 -8.61 -6.88
CA ARG A 95 -0.52 -9.19 -8.03
C ARG A 95 0.99 -8.92 -7.94
N SER A 96 1.47 -8.45 -6.80
CA SER A 96 2.87 -8.15 -6.58
C SER A 96 3.76 -9.38 -6.60
N THR A 97 5.02 -9.16 -6.92
CA THR A 97 6.09 -10.16 -6.94
C THR A 97 7.33 -9.65 -6.18
N ASP A 98 7.13 -8.76 -5.21
CA ASP A 98 8.24 -8.14 -4.46
C ASP A 98 9.05 -9.19 -3.69
N VAL A 99 8.36 -10.09 -2.98
CA VAL A 99 9.00 -11.17 -2.20
C VAL A 99 9.54 -12.25 -3.11
N ILE A 100 8.79 -12.64 -4.14
CA ILE A 100 9.28 -13.59 -5.14
C ILE A 100 10.55 -13.09 -5.82
N ASN A 101 10.62 -11.80 -6.18
CA ASN A 101 11.82 -11.23 -6.77
C ASN A 101 13.00 -11.21 -5.79
N ALA A 102 12.75 -10.94 -4.50
CA ALA A 102 13.77 -11.04 -3.46
C ALA A 102 14.28 -12.50 -3.31
N LEU A 103 13.37 -13.47 -3.32
CA LEU A 103 13.73 -14.90 -3.31
C LEU A 103 14.58 -15.29 -4.53
N ARG A 104 14.20 -14.80 -5.73
CA ARG A 104 14.97 -15.04 -6.95
C ARG A 104 16.41 -14.51 -6.85
N VAL A 105 16.60 -13.38 -6.20
CA VAL A 105 17.92 -12.84 -5.89
C VAL A 105 18.66 -13.72 -4.87
N ALA A 106 17.97 -14.13 -3.81
CA ALA A 106 18.55 -14.93 -2.72
C ALA A 106 19.04 -16.32 -3.18
N ILE A 107 18.32 -16.96 -4.13
CA ILE A 107 18.72 -18.27 -4.68
C ILE A 107 19.66 -18.15 -5.90
N CYS A 108 20.06 -16.94 -6.28
CA CYS A 108 21.03 -16.75 -7.35
C CYS A 108 22.39 -17.32 -6.92
N PRO A 109 23.04 -18.14 -7.75
CA PRO A 109 24.34 -18.73 -7.42
C PRO A 109 25.49 -17.72 -7.46
N HIS A 110 25.24 -16.51 -7.96
CA HIS A 110 26.23 -15.45 -8.07
C HIS A 110 26.12 -14.49 -6.89
N GLU A 111 27.20 -14.22 -6.19
CA GLU A 111 27.26 -13.33 -5.03
C GLU A 111 26.72 -11.91 -5.33
N ALA A 112 27.02 -11.40 -6.50
CA ALA A 112 26.43 -10.17 -7.04
C ALA A 112 25.58 -10.52 -8.27
N PRO A 113 24.24 -10.64 -8.15
CA PRO A 113 23.36 -10.99 -9.26
C PRO A 113 23.45 -9.96 -10.40
N ASP A 114 23.91 -10.42 -11.54
CA ASP A 114 23.98 -9.67 -12.80
C ASP A 114 23.48 -10.58 -13.93
N CYS A 115 22.20 -10.42 -14.27
CA CYS A 115 21.55 -11.29 -15.24
C CYS A 115 22.08 -11.10 -16.66
N ASP A 116 22.51 -9.90 -17.02
CA ASP A 116 23.05 -9.61 -18.34
C ASP A 116 24.42 -10.28 -18.52
N ARG A 117 25.23 -10.28 -17.45
CA ARG A 117 26.56 -10.90 -17.45
C ARG A 117 26.53 -12.43 -17.38
N TYR A 118 25.69 -12.98 -16.48
CA TYR A 118 25.77 -14.40 -16.13
C TYR A 118 24.69 -15.26 -16.78
N CYS A 119 23.57 -14.66 -17.19
CA CYS A 119 22.40 -15.39 -17.64
C CYS A 119 21.96 -15.09 -19.06
N ASP A 120 22.67 -14.23 -19.81
CA ASP A 120 22.32 -13.81 -21.18
C ASP A 120 22.12 -14.99 -22.12
N LYS A 121 23.00 -16.03 -22.02
CA LYS A 121 22.96 -17.24 -22.83
C LYS A 121 22.13 -18.39 -22.26
N ILE A 122 21.55 -18.22 -21.08
CA ILE A 122 20.74 -19.26 -20.41
C ILE A 122 19.27 -19.09 -20.78
N SER A 123 18.70 -20.11 -21.41
CA SER A 123 17.27 -20.11 -21.75
C SER A 123 16.39 -19.96 -20.51
N ARG A 124 15.25 -19.30 -20.67
CA ARG A 124 14.23 -19.23 -19.61
C ARG A 124 13.84 -20.64 -19.16
N GLY A 125 13.64 -20.82 -17.85
CA GLY A 125 13.35 -22.12 -17.24
C GLY A 125 14.57 -22.97 -16.89
N LYS A 126 15.79 -22.52 -17.23
CA LYS A 126 17.04 -23.22 -16.91
C LYS A 126 17.93 -22.50 -15.89
N ARG A 127 17.55 -21.31 -15.45
CA ARG A 127 18.25 -20.56 -14.41
C ARG A 127 17.81 -21.07 -13.03
N ASN A 128 18.69 -21.09 -12.05
CA ASN A 128 18.33 -21.49 -10.69
C ASN A 128 17.15 -20.68 -10.15
N CYS A 129 17.14 -19.36 -10.40
CA CYS A 129 16.08 -18.47 -9.97
C CYS A 129 14.74 -18.66 -10.71
N ASP A 130 14.72 -19.45 -11.77
CA ASP A 130 13.48 -19.75 -12.51
C ASP A 130 12.60 -20.77 -11.76
N SER A 131 13.13 -21.45 -10.74
CA SER A 131 12.37 -22.39 -9.88
C SER A 131 11.20 -21.72 -9.14
N VAL A 132 11.31 -20.42 -8.87
CA VAL A 132 10.23 -19.60 -8.24
C VAL A 132 9.70 -18.52 -9.18
N ALA A 133 10.07 -18.55 -10.46
CA ALA A 133 9.59 -17.58 -11.43
C ALA A 133 8.15 -17.90 -11.86
N GLY A 134 7.38 -16.85 -12.13
CA GLY A 134 6.01 -17.00 -12.67
C GLY A 134 4.90 -17.14 -11.63
N ILE A 135 5.25 -17.19 -10.34
CA ILE A 135 4.27 -17.12 -9.25
C ILE A 135 4.24 -15.70 -8.64
N THR A 136 3.12 -15.36 -8.03
CA THR A 136 2.93 -14.10 -7.29
C THR A 136 3.24 -14.29 -5.80
N ASP A 137 3.46 -13.19 -5.09
CA ASP A 137 3.60 -13.23 -3.64
C ASP A 137 2.33 -13.80 -2.97
N ARG A 138 1.15 -13.52 -3.53
CA ARG A 138 -0.13 -14.08 -3.08
C ARG A 138 -0.13 -15.61 -3.12
N GLU A 139 0.31 -16.21 -4.23
CA GLU A 139 0.37 -17.67 -4.37
C GLU A 139 1.38 -18.29 -3.40
N LEU A 140 2.50 -17.62 -3.17
CA LEU A 140 3.49 -18.04 -2.16
C LEU A 140 2.85 -18.07 -0.77
N PHE A 141 2.27 -16.94 -0.33
CA PHE A 141 1.76 -16.81 1.05
C PHE A 141 0.45 -17.55 1.28
N PHE A 142 -0.33 -17.84 0.23
CA PHE A 142 -1.53 -18.68 0.35
C PHE A 142 -1.22 -20.06 0.92
N ASN A 143 -0.07 -20.63 0.56
CA ASN A 143 0.37 -21.94 1.01
C ASN A 143 1.20 -21.90 2.30
N LEU A 144 1.71 -20.75 2.70
CA LEU A 144 2.62 -20.60 3.86
C LEU A 144 1.92 -20.11 5.12
N LEU A 145 0.81 -19.38 4.98
CA LEU A 145 0.12 -18.77 6.12
C LEU A 145 -1.14 -19.54 6.47
N ASP A 146 -1.39 -19.67 7.77
CA ASP A 146 -2.67 -20.11 8.29
C ASP A 146 -3.68 -18.94 8.34
N LYS A 147 -4.98 -19.27 8.43
CA LYS A 147 -6.05 -18.27 8.53
C LYS A 147 -5.84 -17.33 9.73
N GLY A 148 -5.84 -16.04 9.46
CA GLY A 148 -5.58 -14.98 10.44
C GLY A 148 -4.09 -14.73 10.69
N GLU A 149 -3.21 -15.48 10.07
CA GLU A 149 -1.76 -15.30 10.19
C GLU A 149 -1.25 -14.23 9.20
N ARG A 150 -0.20 -13.53 9.61
CA ARG A 150 0.52 -12.58 8.76
C ARG A 150 1.96 -13.02 8.51
N SER A 151 2.50 -12.65 7.37
CA SER A 151 3.92 -12.80 7.06
C SER A 151 4.82 -11.91 7.93
N ALA A 152 6.12 -12.06 7.79
CA ALA A 152 7.09 -11.05 8.21
C ALA A 152 6.78 -9.69 7.55
N LEU A 153 7.33 -8.62 8.15
CA LEU A 153 7.30 -7.28 7.57
C LEU A 153 8.35 -7.15 6.47
N PHE A 154 7.95 -6.56 5.35
CA PHE A 154 8.81 -6.19 4.25
C PHE A 154 8.83 -4.68 4.08
N ILE A 155 9.88 -4.16 3.45
CA ILE A 155 10.04 -2.73 3.16
C ILE A 155 9.93 -2.53 1.65
N SER A 156 9.07 -1.61 1.22
CA SER A 156 8.96 -1.27 -0.20
C SER A 156 10.27 -0.70 -0.73
N GLN A 157 10.75 -1.26 -1.83
CA GLN A 157 11.95 -0.82 -2.53
C GLN A 157 11.65 0.17 -3.67
N SER A 158 10.40 0.62 -3.79
CA SER A 158 9.98 1.58 -4.81
C SER A 158 10.80 2.87 -4.76
N SER A 159 11.19 3.36 -5.94
CA SER A 159 11.98 4.60 -6.08
C SER A 159 11.28 5.82 -5.52
N ILE A 160 9.94 5.91 -5.69
CA ILE A 160 9.15 7.02 -5.14
C ILE A 160 9.14 6.99 -3.60
N VAL A 161 9.03 5.80 -3.01
CA VAL A 161 9.07 5.64 -1.54
C VAL A 161 10.43 6.05 -1.02
N LYS A 162 11.52 5.58 -1.62
CA LYS A 162 12.90 5.95 -1.24
C LYS A 162 13.16 7.45 -1.35
N LYS A 163 12.61 8.09 -2.37
CA LYS A 163 12.90 9.50 -2.67
C LYS A 163 12.06 10.49 -1.85
N TYR A 164 10.79 10.17 -1.57
CA TYR A 164 9.85 11.17 -1.07
C TYR A 164 9.20 10.85 0.27
N TYR A 165 9.05 9.56 0.66
CA TYR A 165 8.19 9.19 1.78
C TYR A 165 8.81 9.43 3.17
N GLY A 166 10.15 9.51 3.28
CA GLY A 166 10.84 9.82 4.54
C GLY A 166 10.35 8.96 5.71
N VAL A 167 9.81 9.59 6.74
CA VAL A 167 9.25 8.91 7.94
C VAL A 167 7.98 8.10 7.67
N HIS A 168 7.39 8.25 6.49
CA HIS A 168 6.24 7.48 6.01
C HIS A 168 6.66 6.34 5.06
N ARG A 169 7.94 5.94 5.07
CA ARG A 169 8.40 4.80 4.27
C ARG A 169 7.42 3.64 4.41
N VAL A 170 7.02 3.07 3.28
CA VAL A 170 5.98 2.06 3.26
C VAL A 170 6.58 0.70 3.57
N HIS A 171 6.10 0.08 4.64
CA HIS A 171 6.27 -1.32 4.98
C HIS A 171 5.00 -2.08 4.58
N PHE A 172 5.14 -3.38 4.38
CA PHE A 172 3.98 -4.22 4.06
C PHE A 172 4.14 -5.63 4.60
N PHE A 173 3.01 -6.30 4.74
CA PHE A 173 2.94 -7.71 5.03
C PHE A 173 1.76 -8.33 4.28
N TYR A 174 1.77 -9.64 4.16
CA TYR A 174 0.66 -10.41 3.63
C TYR A 174 -0.13 -11.00 4.79
N LEU A 175 -1.46 -10.95 4.69
CA LEU A 175 -2.40 -11.43 5.69
C LEU A 175 -3.35 -12.44 5.04
N LYS A 176 -3.44 -13.64 5.64
CA LYS A 176 -4.43 -14.61 5.18
C LYS A 176 -5.78 -14.35 5.84
N VAL A 177 -6.73 -13.90 5.03
CA VAL A 177 -8.11 -13.64 5.44
C VAL A 177 -8.99 -14.68 4.79
N ASP A 178 -9.55 -15.59 5.60
CA ASP A 178 -10.30 -16.74 5.09
C ASP A 178 -9.52 -17.50 4.01
N ASP A 179 -10.02 -17.54 2.78
CA ASP A 179 -9.41 -18.20 1.62
C ASP A 179 -8.67 -17.21 0.70
N GLU A 180 -8.32 -16.04 1.21
CA GLU A 180 -7.66 -14.98 0.44
C GLU A 180 -6.39 -14.47 1.11
N ILE A 181 -5.45 -14.00 0.28
CA ILE A 181 -4.31 -13.24 0.75
C ILE A 181 -4.53 -11.77 0.40
N ALA A 182 -4.53 -10.93 1.43
CA ALA A 182 -4.47 -9.49 1.28
C ALA A 182 -3.04 -8.99 1.50
N ARG A 183 -2.66 -7.90 0.81
CA ARG A 183 -1.46 -7.14 1.12
C ARG A 183 -1.86 -5.91 1.94
N ILE A 184 -1.27 -5.79 3.11
CA ILE A 184 -1.47 -4.66 4.01
C ILE A 184 -0.23 -3.77 3.95
N GLU A 185 -0.42 -2.52 3.60
CA GLU A 185 0.67 -1.54 3.62
C GLU A 185 0.49 -0.60 4.81
N ILE A 186 1.59 -0.31 5.49
CA ILE A 186 1.63 0.53 6.69
C ILE A 186 2.83 1.49 6.61
N PRO A 187 2.73 2.71 7.15
CA PRO A 187 3.88 3.58 7.24
C PRO A 187 4.86 3.11 8.32
N GLU A 188 6.14 3.46 8.16
CA GLU A 188 7.25 3.02 9.03
C GLU A 188 6.97 3.26 10.53
N TRP A 189 6.37 4.38 10.90
CA TRP A 189 6.04 4.69 12.30
C TRP A 189 4.94 3.80 12.90
N VAL A 190 4.16 3.09 12.08
CA VAL A 190 3.28 1.98 12.52
C VAL A 190 4.07 0.68 12.59
N ALA A 191 4.89 0.41 11.58
CA ALA A 191 5.67 -0.81 11.47
C ALA A 191 6.69 -0.98 12.62
N MET A 192 7.27 0.13 13.09
CA MET A 192 8.26 0.16 14.17
C MET A 192 7.67 0.19 15.59
N ASP A 193 6.35 0.22 15.71
CA ASP A 193 5.63 0.18 16.99
C ASP A 193 4.82 -1.12 17.07
N GLU A 194 5.31 -2.08 17.83
CA GLU A 194 4.70 -3.43 17.96
C GLU A 194 3.25 -3.37 18.43
N SER A 195 2.93 -2.43 19.31
CA SER A 195 1.57 -2.25 19.82
C SER A 195 0.61 -1.78 18.70
N ARG A 196 1.06 -0.83 17.87
CA ARG A 196 0.28 -0.36 16.71
C ARG A 196 0.17 -1.40 15.63
N LEU A 197 1.24 -2.11 15.34
CA LEU A 197 1.24 -3.20 14.38
C LEU A 197 0.25 -4.30 14.77
N SER A 198 0.25 -4.69 16.05
CA SER A 198 -0.69 -5.67 16.60
C SER A 198 -2.13 -5.14 16.55
N LEU A 199 -2.33 -3.87 16.86
CA LEU A 199 -3.64 -3.21 16.73
C LEU A 199 -4.15 -3.23 15.28
N VAL A 200 -3.32 -2.84 14.32
CA VAL A 200 -3.67 -2.85 12.90
C VAL A 200 -4.06 -4.26 12.46
N HIS A 201 -3.25 -5.26 12.80
CA HIS A 201 -3.54 -6.65 12.48
C HIS A 201 -4.89 -7.12 13.05
N ALA A 202 -5.11 -6.89 14.36
CA ALA A 202 -6.33 -7.31 15.04
C ALA A 202 -7.59 -6.62 14.47
N LEU A 203 -7.52 -5.31 14.23
CA LEU A 203 -8.66 -4.56 13.71
C LEU A 203 -8.98 -4.91 12.25
N ILE A 204 -7.97 -5.14 11.40
CA ILE A 204 -8.22 -5.61 10.02
C ILE A 204 -8.91 -6.97 10.04
N LEU A 205 -8.46 -7.92 10.87
CA LEU A 205 -9.11 -9.23 10.99
C LEU A 205 -10.55 -9.12 11.51
N ASP A 206 -10.81 -8.24 12.49
CA ASP A 206 -12.17 -8.00 12.98
C ASP A 206 -13.07 -7.44 11.88
N GLN A 207 -12.58 -6.45 11.13
CA GLN A 207 -13.28 -5.88 9.99
C GLN A 207 -13.59 -6.92 8.91
N CYS A 208 -12.64 -7.78 8.57
CA CYS A 208 -12.82 -8.85 7.59
C CYS A 208 -13.82 -9.92 8.07
N ARG A 209 -13.81 -10.29 9.37
CA ARG A 209 -14.80 -11.22 9.92
C ARG A 209 -16.21 -10.67 9.81
N ARG A 210 -16.42 -9.39 10.07
CA ARG A 210 -17.72 -8.71 9.94
C ARG A 210 -18.16 -8.58 8.49
N GLY A 211 -17.22 -8.39 7.58
CA GLY A 211 -17.46 -8.18 6.15
C GLY A 211 -17.30 -9.46 5.29
N GLN A 212 -17.35 -10.67 5.91
CA GLN A 212 -17.30 -11.94 5.19
C GLN A 212 -16.07 -12.09 4.27
N GLY A 213 -14.90 -11.71 4.77
CA GLY A 213 -13.61 -11.82 4.06
C GLY A 213 -13.05 -10.50 3.53
N TYR A 214 -13.82 -9.41 3.56
CA TYR A 214 -13.37 -8.07 3.19
C TYR A 214 -13.68 -7.06 4.30
N PRO A 215 -12.85 -6.01 4.53
CA PRO A 215 -13.11 -5.04 5.59
C PRO A 215 -14.45 -4.33 5.41
N VAL A 216 -15.38 -4.51 6.36
CA VAL A 216 -16.74 -3.97 6.27
C VAL A 216 -16.78 -2.45 6.13
N ALA A 217 -15.86 -1.73 6.80
CA ALA A 217 -15.78 -0.28 6.68
C ALA A 217 -15.40 0.18 5.27
N LEU A 218 -14.57 -0.57 4.54
CA LEU A 218 -14.24 -0.27 3.14
C LEU A 218 -15.41 -0.60 2.23
N ALA A 219 -16.12 -1.71 2.46
CA ALA A 219 -17.33 -2.06 1.71
C ALA A 219 -18.40 -0.95 1.84
N GLU A 220 -18.70 -0.52 3.05
CA GLU A 220 -19.64 0.57 3.34
C GLU A 220 -19.21 1.90 2.69
N ALA A 221 -17.91 2.25 2.80
CA ALA A 221 -17.40 3.46 2.15
C ALA A 221 -17.54 3.40 0.63
N HIS A 222 -17.35 2.21 0.04
CA HIS A 222 -17.51 1.99 -1.39
C HIS A 222 -18.96 2.15 -1.84
N GLU A 223 -19.90 1.57 -1.11
CA GLU A 223 -21.34 1.70 -1.37
C GLU A 223 -21.81 3.17 -1.28
N GLN A 224 -21.34 3.91 -0.27
CA GLN A 224 -21.65 5.33 -0.11
C GLN A 224 -21.05 6.22 -1.20
N ALA A 225 -19.93 5.81 -1.79
CA ALA A 225 -19.27 6.56 -2.89
C ALA A 225 -19.95 6.37 -4.25
N VAL A 226 -20.87 5.41 -4.39
CA VAL A 226 -21.62 5.18 -5.64
C VAL A 226 -22.65 6.29 -5.83
N ILE A 227 -22.42 7.15 -6.83
CA ILE A 227 -23.38 8.17 -7.24
C ILE A 227 -24.53 7.48 -7.98
N SER A 228 -25.72 7.51 -7.39
CA SER A 228 -26.92 7.00 -8.06
C SER A 228 -27.21 7.79 -9.34
N SER A 229 -27.83 7.14 -10.33
CA SER A 229 -28.20 7.80 -11.59
C SER A 229 -29.13 9.01 -11.38
N ALA A 230 -29.92 9.02 -10.29
CA ALA A 230 -30.77 10.14 -9.90
C ALA A 230 -30.00 11.39 -9.41
N ALA A 231 -28.73 11.28 -9.06
CA ALA A 231 -27.88 12.39 -8.63
C ALA A 231 -27.05 12.98 -9.78
N ARG A 232 -27.26 12.53 -11.04
CA ARG A 232 -26.57 13.00 -12.25
C ARG A 232 -27.39 14.00 -13.06
N GLU A 233 -28.64 14.28 -12.67
CA GLU A 233 -29.49 15.33 -13.20
C GLU A 233 -29.37 16.61 -12.35
#